data_4b44eb06548af6d97ed634f3ab8a0398
#
_entry.id   4b44eb06548af6d97ed634f3ab8a0398
#
_cell.length_a   1.000
_cell.length_b   1.000
_cell.length_c   1.000
_cell.angle_alpha   90.00
_cell.angle_beta   90.00
_cell.angle_gamma   90.00
#
_symmetry.space_group_name_H-M   'P 1'
#
loop_
_entity.id
_entity.type
_entity.pdbx_description
1 polymer ?
#
loop_
_entity_poly.entity_id
_entity_poly.type
_entity_poly.pdbx_seq_one_letter_code
_entity_poly.pdbx_strand_id
1 'polypeptide(L)'
;MDAVIRDVRAADCTHENAASFILATTRDSSVIWDVLGQTAWELGGGLLGRMSQFAHGISALDVTALEALSAPVWLLGRRYDDVSAADFDAYKRSFEAILWFTYRRDFPQMTPYKYSSDAGWGCMLRSAQMLLGQALQRRLLGREWYLPTLFEAQMDTQLPEKYVELLKWFADSPNVECHYSIHHMVKLGMQYDKLPGEWYGPTTAAQVLRDLVNLHRRDFGGTLTMYVPQEGVVYRDDVTRLCVSHLDGDTTKEVTETRDLPEFFDPLLHPPTVEDSSEWSTALLILIPLRLGLDQVNERYVPALQKTFAFPQSVGIIGGKKGHSVYFVGTQQDQLHLLDPHDVHPAPELNAAFPTATHLRTVHSSRPLVMNVATIDPSLALGFLCENRADYEDFERRVRNLHDEVKASGDMCPFSVAAHRPDYGAGGDDQLMVDCLSGDELNEDEDGLAGSGEDNEDDYVLL
;
A
#
# COMPACT_ATOMS: atom_id res chain seq x y z
N MET A 1 -3.32 -24.61 21.59
CA MET A 1 -3.77 -24.27 20.23
C MET A 1 -4.27 -25.52 19.51
N ASP A 2 -3.42 -26.53 19.24
CA ASP A 2 -3.83 -27.77 18.55
C ASP A 2 -4.95 -28.59 19.21
N ALA A 3 -5.14 -28.45 20.52
CA ALA A 3 -6.24 -29.12 21.24
C ALA A 3 -7.59 -28.46 20.95
N VAL A 4 -7.66 -27.13 20.99
CA VAL A 4 -8.89 -26.36 20.72
C VAL A 4 -9.31 -26.51 19.25
N ILE A 5 -8.34 -26.50 18.32
CA ILE A 5 -8.61 -26.72 16.89
C ILE A 5 -9.11 -28.15 16.65
N ARG A 6 -8.57 -29.16 17.36
CA ARG A 6 -9.03 -30.56 17.29
C ARG A 6 -10.45 -30.71 17.84
N ASP A 7 -10.77 -30.04 18.93
CA ASP A 7 -12.09 -30.14 19.58
C ASP A 7 -13.19 -29.44 18.75
N VAL A 8 -12.86 -28.34 18.08
CA VAL A 8 -13.77 -27.68 17.12
C VAL A 8 -14.02 -28.54 15.89
N ARG A 9 -13.00 -29.27 15.39
CA ARG A 9 -13.14 -30.21 14.27
C ARG A 9 -13.88 -31.49 14.64
N ALA A 10 -13.83 -31.91 15.90
CA ALA A 10 -14.50 -33.13 16.39
C ALA A 10 -15.97 -32.89 16.77
N ALA A 11 -16.35 -31.66 17.10
CA ALA A 11 -17.73 -31.30 17.32
C ALA A 11 -18.37 -31.03 15.95
N ASP A 12 -19.31 -31.83 15.51
CA ASP A 12 -20.11 -31.69 14.28
C ASP A 12 -20.94 -30.39 14.34
N CYS A 13 -20.23 -29.24 14.47
CA CYS A 13 -20.78 -27.92 14.76
C CYS A 13 -21.21 -27.25 13.45
N THR A 14 -22.47 -26.88 13.35
CA THR A 14 -22.96 -25.89 12.40
C THR A 14 -22.28 -24.53 12.63
N HIS A 15 -22.12 -23.72 11.57
CA HIS A 15 -21.40 -22.44 11.58
C HIS A 15 -21.76 -21.47 12.74
N GLU A 16 -22.98 -21.52 13.28
CA GLU A 16 -23.43 -20.68 14.39
C GLU A 16 -22.92 -21.12 15.77
N ASN A 17 -22.59 -22.39 15.93
CA ASN A 17 -22.15 -22.94 17.22
C ASN A 17 -20.64 -22.86 17.44
N ALA A 18 -19.84 -22.82 16.37
CA ALA A 18 -18.38 -22.77 16.46
C ALA A 18 -17.88 -21.45 17.08
N ALA A 19 -18.43 -20.32 16.66
CA ALA A 19 -18.06 -19.01 17.20
C ALA A 19 -18.43 -18.86 18.69
N SER A 20 -19.62 -19.36 19.08
CA SER A 20 -20.07 -19.35 20.48
C SER A 20 -19.22 -20.25 21.36
N PHE A 21 -18.74 -21.39 20.85
CA PHE A 21 -17.88 -22.32 21.57
C PHE A 21 -16.48 -21.72 21.82
N ILE A 22 -15.90 -21.04 20.82
CA ILE A 22 -14.58 -20.40 20.91
C ILE A 22 -14.62 -19.22 21.89
N LEU A 23 -15.67 -18.38 21.83
CA LEU A 23 -15.88 -17.26 22.75
C LEU A 23 -16.10 -17.71 24.22
N ALA A 24 -16.65 -18.90 24.43
CA ALA A 24 -16.86 -19.46 25.74
C ALA A 24 -15.62 -20.09 26.38
N THR A 25 -14.64 -20.50 25.56
CA THR A 25 -13.48 -21.27 26.04
C THR A 25 -12.18 -20.46 26.17
N THR A 26 -12.10 -19.25 25.58
CA THR A 26 -10.89 -18.43 25.60
C THR A 26 -11.16 -17.03 26.14
N ARG A 27 -10.38 -16.60 27.16
CA ARG A 27 -10.48 -15.24 27.77
C ARG A 27 -9.50 -14.23 27.14
N ASP A 28 -8.56 -14.68 26.33
CA ASP A 28 -7.56 -13.82 25.67
C ASP A 28 -8.02 -13.48 24.25
N SER A 29 -8.30 -12.19 24.02
CA SER A 29 -8.81 -11.70 22.74
C SER A 29 -7.83 -11.93 21.58
N SER A 30 -6.52 -11.89 21.81
CA SER A 30 -5.51 -12.11 20.75
C SER A 30 -5.52 -13.56 20.26
N VAL A 31 -5.65 -14.52 21.18
CA VAL A 31 -5.73 -15.95 20.87
C VAL A 31 -7.06 -16.30 20.20
N ILE A 32 -8.16 -15.64 20.60
CA ILE A 32 -9.47 -15.79 19.95
C ILE A 32 -9.38 -15.39 18.48
N TRP A 33 -8.71 -14.30 18.18
CA TRP A 33 -8.62 -13.79 16.82
C TRP A 33 -7.69 -14.61 15.94
N ASP A 34 -6.58 -15.15 16.47
CA ASP A 34 -5.71 -16.08 15.73
C ASP A 34 -6.41 -17.40 15.40
N VAL A 35 -7.18 -17.94 16.36
CA VAL A 35 -7.95 -19.19 16.15
C VAL A 35 -9.15 -18.97 15.24
N LEU A 36 -9.89 -17.87 15.42
CA LEU A 36 -11.01 -17.52 14.54
C LEU A 36 -10.52 -17.20 13.14
N GLY A 37 -9.40 -16.49 12.99
CA GLY A 37 -8.77 -16.22 11.71
C GLY A 37 -8.47 -17.51 10.95
N GLN A 38 -7.68 -18.42 11.52
CA GLN A 38 -7.31 -19.67 10.86
C GLN A 38 -8.51 -20.58 10.55
N THR A 39 -9.48 -20.70 11.47
CA THR A 39 -10.69 -21.54 11.26
C THR A 39 -11.67 -20.91 10.27
N ALA A 40 -11.76 -19.57 10.23
CA ALA A 40 -12.60 -18.83 9.30
C ALA A 40 -12.21 -19.07 7.84
N TRP A 41 -10.91 -19.14 7.60
CA TRP A 41 -10.35 -19.34 6.26
C TRP A 41 -10.61 -20.76 5.74
N GLU A 42 -10.63 -21.77 6.63
CA GLU A 42 -10.89 -23.16 6.28
C GLU A 42 -12.39 -23.45 6.00
N LEU A 43 -13.32 -22.65 6.59
CA LEU A 43 -14.76 -22.88 6.55
C LEU A 43 -15.55 -22.04 5.54
N GLY A 44 -14.85 -21.21 4.72
CA GLY A 44 -15.50 -20.47 3.62
C GLY A 44 -16.08 -19.11 4.01
N GLY A 45 -15.24 -18.19 4.20
CA GLY A 45 -15.25 -16.71 4.07
C GLY A 45 -16.42 -15.83 4.57
N GLY A 46 -17.65 -16.26 4.54
CA GLY A 46 -18.77 -15.33 4.61
C GLY A 46 -19.04 -14.67 5.98
N LEU A 47 -19.46 -15.42 7.00
CA LEU A 47 -19.85 -14.86 8.30
C LEU A 47 -18.63 -14.49 9.15
N LEU A 48 -17.61 -15.31 9.14
CA LEU A 48 -16.39 -15.13 9.94
C LEU A 48 -15.50 -14.01 9.40
N GLY A 49 -15.45 -13.81 8.07
CA GLY A 49 -14.81 -12.64 7.47
C GLY A 49 -15.46 -11.33 7.92
N ARG A 50 -16.80 -11.27 8.01
CA ARG A 50 -17.52 -10.11 8.54
C ARG A 50 -17.27 -9.89 10.04
N MET A 51 -17.14 -10.94 10.83
CA MET A 51 -16.80 -10.84 12.26
C MET A 51 -15.37 -10.32 12.44
N SER A 52 -14.42 -10.78 11.64
CA SER A 52 -13.05 -10.26 11.62
C SER A 52 -13.02 -8.77 11.22
N GLN A 53 -13.74 -8.38 10.17
CA GLN A 53 -13.88 -6.97 9.77
C GLN A 53 -14.43 -6.12 10.91
N PHE A 54 -15.51 -6.56 11.54
CA PHE A 54 -16.11 -5.85 12.69
C PHE A 54 -15.13 -5.68 13.85
N ALA A 55 -14.36 -6.72 14.18
CA ALA A 55 -13.36 -6.67 15.26
C ALA A 55 -12.23 -5.67 14.98
N HIS A 56 -11.90 -5.45 13.70
CA HIS A 56 -10.91 -4.45 13.29
C HIS A 56 -11.51 -3.06 13.05
N GLY A 57 -12.78 -2.85 13.39
CA GLY A 57 -13.47 -1.57 13.19
C GLY A 57 -13.76 -1.25 11.73
N ILE A 58 -13.84 -2.29 10.88
CA ILE A 58 -14.23 -2.18 9.48
C ILE A 58 -15.74 -2.41 9.39
N SER A 59 -16.44 -1.49 8.74
CA SER A 59 -17.87 -1.60 8.48
C SER A 59 -18.20 -1.45 7.00
N ALA A 60 -19.33 -1.99 6.58
CA ALA A 60 -19.85 -1.66 5.26
C ALA A 60 -20.24 -0.18 5.26
N LEU A 61 -19.91 0.52 4.17
CA LEU A 61 -20.38 1.87 3.97
C LEU A 61 -21.92 1.82 3.83
N ASP A 62 -22.61 2.56 4.70
CA ASP A 62 -24.05 2.72 4.56
C ASP A 62 -24.33 3.66 3.39
N VAL A 63 -24.73 3.07 2.26
CA VAL A 63 -25.02 3.79 1.03
C VAL A 63 -26.17 4.78 1.21
N THR A 64 -27.16 4.45 2.07
CA THR A 64 -28.27 5.35 2.36
C THR A 64 -27.83 6.51 3.25
N ALA A 65 -26.82 6.29 4.10
CA ALA A 65 -26.18 7.36 4.87
C ALA A 65 -25.29 8.26 4.00
N LEU A 66 -24.67 7.73 2.92
CA LEU A 66 -23.98 8.56 1.92
C LEU A 66 -24.89 9.56 1.26
N GLU A 67 -26.13 9.17 0.94
CA GLU A 67 -27.16 10.09 0.38
C GLU A 67 -27.57 11.19 1.36
N ALA A 68 -27.34 11.00 2.67
CA ALA A 68 -27.65 11.95 3.72
C ALA A 68 -26.48 12.85 4.15
N LEU A 69 -25.24 12.56 3.71
CA LEU A 69 -24.03 13.26 4.17
C LEU A 69 -23.74 14.49 3.30
N SER A 70 -23.65 15.64 3.95
CA SER A 70 -23.33 16.95 3.35
C SER A 70 -21.84 17.14 3.04
N ALA A 71 -20.97 16.14 3.22
CA ALA A 71 -19.54 16.26 3.04
C ALA A 71 -19.07 15.55 1.75
N PRO A 72 -18.12 16.14 0.99
CA PRO A 72 -17.62 15.54 -0.23
C PRO A 72 -16.83 14.27 0.06
N VAL A 73 -16.90 13.30 -0.85
CA VAL A 73 -16.03 12.12 -0.89
C VAL A 73 -14.84 12.40 -1.77
N TRP A 74 -13.65 12.09 -1.29
CA TRP A 74 -12.44 12.05 -2.11
C TRP A 74 -12.06 10.58 -2.36
N LEU A 75 -11.97 10.20 -3.63
CA LEU A 75 -11.57 8.85 -4.06
C LEU A 75 -10.40 8.97 -5.04
N LEU A 76 -9.17 8.64 -4.58
CA LEU A 76 -7.96 8.62 -5.40
C LEU A 76 -7.78 9.89 -6.26
N GLY A 77 -7.90 11.07 -5.64
CA GLY A 77 -7.73 12.37 -6.27
C GLY A 77 -8.96 12.90 -7.04
N ARG A 78 -10.10 12.21 -6.95
CA ARG A 78 -11.39 12.68 -7.48
C ARG A 78 -12.31 13.11 -6.37
N ARG A 79 -13.02 14.18 -6.60
CA ARG A 79 -14.01 14.72 -5.68
C ARG A 79 -15.43 14.42 -6.17
N TYR A 80 -16.27 13.99 -5.25
CA TYR A 80 -17.71 13.77 -5.44
C TYR A 80 -18.44 14.63 -4.42
N ASP A 81 -19.04 15.75 -4.89
CA ASP A 81 -19.53 16.83 -4.03
C ASP A 81 -20.94 16.65 -3.49
N ASP A 82 -21.79 16.07 -4.32
CA ASP A 82 -23.18 15.91 -3.97
C ASP A 82 -23.59 14.48 -4.23
N VAL A 83 -24.29 13.92 -3.28
CA VAL A 83 -24.82 12.58 -3.42
C VAL A 83 -26.16 12.66 -4.19
N SER A 84 -26.18 13.45 -5.26
CA SER A 84 -27.17 13.27 -6.32
C SER A 84 -27.01 11.85 -6.87
N ALA A 85 -28.08 11.23 -7.30
CA ALA A 85 -28.02 9.87 -7.84
C ALA A 85 -26.92 9.72 -8.92
N ALA A 86 -26.63 10.77 -9.69
CA ALA A 86 -25.61 10.76 -10.74
C ALA A 86 -24.16 10.72 -10.19
N ASP A 87 -23.84 11.48 -9.13
CA ASP A 87 -22.51 11.51 -8.51
C ASP A 87 -22.25 10.21 -7.71
N PHE A 88 -23.30 9.68 -7.09
CA PHE A 88 -23.21 8.39 -6.42
C PHE A 88 -22.93 7.26 -7.43
N ASP A 89 -23.60 7.22 -8.56
CA ASP A 89 -23.32 6.26 -9.62
C ASP A 89 -21.89 6.42 -10.18
N ALA A 90 -21.41 7.66 -10.30
CA ALA A 90 -20.05 7.94 -10.72
C ALA A 90 -19.00 7.46 -9.68
N TYR A 91 -19.25 7.71 -8.39
CA TYR A 91 -18.43 7.17 -7.29
C TYR A 91 -18.41 5.64 -7.32
N LYS A 92 -19.59 5.01 -7.41
CA LYS A 92 -19.71 3.55 -7.44
C LYS A 92 -18.95 2.94 -8.61
N ARG A 93 -19.13 3.46 -9.84
CA ARG A 93 -18.36 3.01 -11.01
C ARG A 93 -16.86 3.16 -10.82
N SER A 94 -16.42 4.29 -10.25
CA SER A 94 -14.99 4.53 -9.99
C SER A 94 -14.43 3.60 -8.91
N PHE A 95 -15.20 3.30 -7.87
CA PHE A 95 -14.80 2.36 -6.83
C PHE A 95 -14.74 0.92 -7.37
N GLU A 96 -15.77 0.48 -8.11
CA GLU A 96 -15.83 -0.85 -8.71
C GLU A 96 -14.73 -1.08 -9.76
N ALA A 97 -14.19 -0.02 -10.36
CA ALA A 97 -13.10 -0.12 -11.32
C ALA A 97 -11.74 -0.39 -10.67
N ILE A 98 -11.58 -0.15 -9.35
CA ILE A 98 -10.34 -0.40 -8.63
C ILE A 98 -10.09 -1.90 -8.55
N LEU A 99 -8.85 -2.32 -8.87
CA LEU A 99 -8.45 -3.72 -8.74
C LEU A 99 -8.44 -4.14 -7.26
N TRP A 100 -9.09 -5.25 -6.99
CA TRP A 100 -9.23 -5.84 -5.65
C TRP A 100 -8.54 -7.19 -5.60
N PHE A 101 -7.33 -7.24 -5.06
CA PHE A 101 -6.57 -8.48 -4.89
C PHE A 101 -6.73 -8.98 -3.47
N THR A 102 -7.20 -10.23 -3.36
CA THR A 102 -7.46 -10.91 -2.09
C THR A 102 -6.50 -12.07 -1.90
N TYR A 103 -6.54 -12.70 -0.75
CA TYR A 103 -5.87 -13.96 -0.54
C TYR A 103 -6.24 -14.99 -1.61
N ARG A 104 -5.26 -15.80 -1.98
CA ARG A 104 -5.45 -16.89 -2.94
C ARG A 104 -5.04 -18.22 -2.33
N ARG A 105 -5.74 -19.26 -2.74
CA ARG A 105 -5.42 -20.67 -2.47
C ARG A 105 -5.23 -21.42 -3.76
N ASP A 106 -4.63 -22.59 -3.65
CA ASP A 106 -4.41 -23.52 -4.78
C ASP A 106 -3.49 -22.94 -5.87
N PHE A 107 -2.61 -21.99 -5.54
CA PHE A 107 -1.57 -21.54 -6.45
C PHE A 107 -0.37 -22.52 -6.48
N PRO A 108 0.48 -22.48 -7.53
CA PRO A 108 1.68 -23.29 -7.61
C PRO A 108 2.51 -23.19 -6.33
N GLN A 109 2.89 -24.35 -5.78
CA GLN A 109 3.54 -24.41 -4.48
C GLN A 109 4.88 -23.67 -4.46
N MET A 110 5.10 -22.82 -3.45
CA MET A 110 6.35 -22.11 -3.22
C MET A 110 7.41 -23.07 -2.70
N THR A 111 8.36 -23.48 -3.54
CA THR A 111 9.46 -24.39 -3.15
C THR A 111 10.60 -23.58 -2.51
N PRO A 112 11.23 -24.05 -1.39
CA PRO A 112 10.98 -25.31 -0.67
C PRO A 112 9.91 -25.23 0.44
N TYR A 113 9.26 -24.10 0.66
CA TYR A 113 8.42 -23.79 1.83
C TYR A 113 7.03 -24.43 1.82
N LYS A 114 6.60 -24.98 0.69
CA LYS A 114 5.34 -25.72 0.52
C LYS A 114 4.05 -24.91 0.72
N TYR A 115 4.10 -23.59 0.65
CA TYR A 115 2.89 -22.76 0.66
C TYR A 115 2.19 -22.79 -0.70
N SER A 116 0.89 -23.04 -0.72
CA SER A 116 -0.02 -22.92 -1.87
C SER A 116 -1.19 -21.97 -1.58
N SER A 117 -1.11 -21.22 -0.47
CA SER A 117 -2.03 -20.16 -0.08
C SER A 117 -1.29 -19.10 0.71
N ASP A 118 -1.71 -17.83 0.53
CA ASP A 118 -1.23 -16.70 1.32
C ASP A 118 -2.22 -16.25 2.40
N ALA A 119 -3.29 -17.01 2.62
CA ALA A 119 -4.27 -16.75 3.67
C ALA A 119 -3.59 -16.67 5.05
N GLY A 120 -3.88 -15.56 5.77
CA GLY A 120 -3.36 -15.31 7.11
C GLY A 120 -1.99 -14.63 7.18
N TRP A 121 -1.26 -14.44 6.05
CA TRP A 121 0.05 -13.77 6.07
C TRP A 121 0.26 -12.77 4.91
N GLY A 122 -0.45 -12.91 3.80
CA GLY A 122 -0.21 -12.15 2.57
C GLY A 122 -0.91 -10.79 2.50
N CYS A 123 -1.68 -10.34 3.51
CA CYS A 123 -2.55 -9.16 3.41
C CYS A 123 -1.80 -7.88 2.99
N MET A 124 -0.62 -7.60 3.55
CA MET A 124 0.18 -6.44 3.18
C MET A 124 0.66 -6.53 1.73
N LEU A 125 1.06 -7.71 1.26
CA LEU A 125 1.46 -7.91 -0.13
C LEU A 125 0.28 -7.71 -1.08
N ARG A 126 -0.93 -8.17 -0.72
CA ARG A 126 -2.16 -7.93 -1.50
C ARG A 126 -2.54 -6.46 -1.53
N SER A 127 -2.45 -5.76 -0.39
CA SER A 127 -2.66 -4.31 -0.34
C SER A 127 -1.67 -3.56 -1.23
N ALA A 128 -0.41 -3.98 -1.22
CA ALA A 128 0.64 -3.42 -2.07
C ALA A 128 0.39 -3.70 -3.58
N GLN A 129 -0.07 -4.92 -3.93
CA GLN A 129 -0.50 -5.26 -5.29
C GLN A 129 -1.67 -4.38 -5.75
N MET A 130 -2.67 -4.11 -4.89
CA MET A 130 -3.81 -3.25 -5.21
C MET A 130 -3.36 -1.82 -5.51
N LEU A 131 -2.46 -1.25 -4.70
CA LEU A 131 -1.92 0.09 -4.93
C LEU A 131 -1.13 0.16 -6.25
N LEU A 132 -0.23 -0.79 -6.50
CA LEU A 132 0.52 -0.86 -7.76
C LEU A 132 -0.41 -1.10 -8.95
N GLY A 133 -1.40 -1.99 -8.80
CA GLY A 133 -2.43 -2.26 -9.81
C GLY A 133 -3.18 -1.00 -10.21
N GLN A 134 -3.53 -0.15 -9.25
CA GLN A 134 -4.17 1.14 -9.50
C GLN A 134 -3.25 2.12 -10.27
N ALA A 135 -1.97 2.17 -9.92
CA ALA A 135 -1.00 3.00 -10.66
C ALA A 135 -0.84 2.54 -12.12
N LEU A 136 -0.65 1.24 -12.31
CA LEU A 136 -0.52 0.64 -13.65
C LEU A 136 -1.82 0.74 -14.47
N GLN A 137 -2.98 0.54 -13.85
CA GLN A 137 -4.27 0.71 -14.50
C GLN A 137 -4.44 2.14 -15.05
N ARG A 138 -4.15 3.16 -14.23
CA ARG A 138 -4.17 4.56 -14.70
C ARG A 138 -3.21 4.79 -15.86
N ARG A 139 -2.01 4.24 -15.78
CA ARG A 139 -0.98 4.39 -16.81
C ARG A 139 -1.36 3.73 -18.14
N LEU A 140 -1.93 2.53 -18.11
CA LEU A 140 -2.21 1.72 -19.30
C LEU A 140 -3.57 2.01 -19.94
N LEU A 141 -4.58 2.28 -19.11
CA LEU A 141 -5.97 2.40 -19.53
C LEU A 141 -6.53 3.82 -19.39
N GLY A 142 -5.79 4.69 -18.70
CA GLY A 142 -6.20 6.06 -18.42
C GLY A 142 -7.03 6.19 -17.14
N ARG A 143 -7.10 7.42 -16.64
CA ARG A 143 -7.75 7.74 -15.36
C ARG A 143 -9.28 7.58 -15.42
N GLU A 144 -9.87 7.76 -16.60
CA GLU A 144 -11.31 7.69 -16.82
C GLU A 144 -11.81 6.28 -17.12
N TRP A 145 -10.89 5.30 -17.15
CA TRP A 145 -11.27 3.94 -17.44
C TRP A 145 -12.12 3.36 -16.30
N TYR A 146 -13.16 2.67 -16.69
CA TYR A 146 -14.00 1.86 -15.80
C TYR A 146 -14.31 0.53 -16.48
N LEU A 147 -14.58 -0.47 -15.66
CA LEU A 147 -14.95 -1.78 -16.17
C LEU A 147 -16.33 -1.68 -16.82
N PRO A 148 -16.50 -1.99 -18.12
CA PRO A 148 -17.82 -2.10 -18.71
C PRO A 148 -18.62 -3.10 -17.90
N THR A 149 -19.86 -2.77 -17.55
CA THR A 149 -20.73 -3.47 -16.63
C THR A 149 -20.69 -5.00 -16.77
N LEU A 150 -19.74 -5.65 -16.09
CA LEU A 150 -19.64 -7.11 -16.01
C LEU A 150 -20.85 -7.73 -15.28
N PHE A 151 -21.65 -6.90 -14.60
CA PHE A 151 -22.76 -7.33 -13.78
C PHE A 151 -24.11 -7.30 -14.51
N GLU A 152 -24.21 -6.60 -15.66
CA GLU A 152 -25.49 -6.39 -16.36
C GLU A 152 -25.61 -7.03 -17.73
N ALA A 153 -24.54 -7.48 -18.37
CA ALA A 153 -24.65 -7.98 -19.74
C ALA A 153 -24.00 -9.33 -19.95
N GLN A 154 -24.63 -10.13 -20.77
CA GLN A 154 -24.10 -11.27 -21.48
C GLN A 154 -22.68 -10.97 -21.98
N MET A 155 -21.72 -11.79 -21.60
CA MET A 155 -20.26 -11.63 -21.76
C MET A 155 -19.77 -11.71 -23.21
N ASP A 156 -20.28 -10.84 -24.08
CA ASP A 156 -19.83 -10.74 -25.48
C ASP A 156 -18.91 -9.52 -25.72
N THR A 157 -18.61 -8.76 -24.66
CA THR A 157 -17.73 -7.59 -24.79
C THR A 157 -16.27 -8.03 -24.58
N GLN A 158 -15.49 -7.97 -25.65
CA GLN A 158 -14.05 -8.26 -25.61
C GLN A 158 -13.35 -7.27 -24.68
N LEU A 159 -12.68 -7.79 -23.64
CA LEU A 159 -11.87 -6.98 -22.71
C LEU A 159 -10.70 -6.31 -23.44
N PRO A 160 -10.31 -5.08 -23.08
CA PRO A 160 -9.11 -4.46 -23.62
C PRO A 160 -7.87 -5.35 -23.39
N GLU A 161 -7.05 -5.53 -24.42
CA GLU A 161 -5.83 -6.36 -24.34
C GLU A 161 -4.90 -5.91 -23.20
N LYS A 162 -4.68 -4.60 -23.04
CA LYS A 162 -3.87 -4.03 -21.95
C LYS A 162 -4.43 -4.34 -20.57
N TYR A 163 -5.75 -4.49 -20.44
CA TYR A 163 -6.37 -4.87 -19.16
C TYR A 163 -6.12 -6.35 -18.86
N VAL A 164 -6.24 -7.22 -19.84
CA VAL A 164 -5.93 -8.66 -19.70
C VAL A 164 -4.45 -8.85 -19.35
N GLU A 165 -3.56 -8.13 -20.02
CA GLU A 165 -2.12 -8.12 -19.73
C GLU A 165 -1.84 -7.65 -18.30
N LEU A 166 -2.47 -6.55 -17.87
CA LEU A 166 -2.35 -6.05 -16.50
C LEU A 166 -2.74 -7.11 -15.47
N LEU A 167 -3.88 -7.79 -15.65
CA LEU A 167 -4.30 -8.87 -14.76
C LEU A 167 -3.32 -10.04 -14.73
N LYS A 168 -2.70 -10.36 -15.87
CA LYS A 168 -1.69 -11.42 -15.98
C LYS A 168 -0.44 -11.12 -15.16
N TRP A 169 -0.02 -9.87 -15.08
CA TRP A 169 1.13 -9.46 -14.29
C TRP A 169 0.99 -9.77 -12.79
N PHE A 170 -0.26 -9.78 -12.28
CA PHE A 170 -0.59 -10.07 -10.87
C PHE A 170 -1.07 -11.51 -10.63
N ALA A 171 -1.14 -12.34 -11.66
CA ALA A 171 -1.61 -13.71 -11.49
C ALA A 171 -0.66 -14.51 -10.59
N ASP A 172 -1.23 -15.40 -9.76
CA ASP A 172 -0.52 -16.12 -8.71
C ASP A 172 0.29 -17.30 -9.25
N SER A 173 1.31 -17.01 -10.03
CA SER A 173 2.17 -17.96 -10.70
C SER A 173 3.65 -17.55 -10.58
N PRO A 174 4.59 -18.50 -10.53
CA PRO A 174 6.03 -18.22 -10.60
C PRO A 174 6.50 -17.89 -12.02
N ASN A 175 5.61 -17.89 -13.03
CA ASN A 175 5.95 -17.60 -14.42
C ASN A 175 6.52 -16.18 -14.54
N VAL A 176 7.53 -16.00 -15.38
CA VAL A 176 8.23 -14.74 -15.62
C VAL A 176 7.27 -13.61 -16.07
N GLU A 177 6.21 -13.95 -16.78
CA GLU A 177 5.19 -12.98 -17.23
C GLU A 177 4.30 -12.44 -16.11
N CYS A 178 4.30 -13.08 -14.93
CA CYS A 178 3.53 -12.66 -13.76
C CYS A 178 4.40 -11.77 -12.85
N HIS A 179 4.86 -10.64 -13.40
CA HIS A 179 5.87 -9.78 -12.81
C HIS A 179 5.65 -9.43 -11.34
N TYR A 180 4.40 -9.26 -10.93
CA TYR A 180 4.00 -8.82 -9.59
C TYR A 180 3.27 -9.92 -8.81
N SER A 181 3.48 -11.20 -9.18
CA SER A 181 2.89 -12.33 -8.47
C SER A 181 3.36 -12.40 -7.03
N ILE A 182 2.53 -13.00 -6.16
CA ILE A 182 2.93 -13.28 -4.77
C ILE A 182 4.24 -14.08 -4.69
N HIS A 183 4.52 -14.95 -5.67
CA HIS A 183 5.74 -15.74 -5.76
C HIS A 183 6.99 -14.87 -5.93
N HIS A 184 6.93 -13.88 -6.84
CA HIS A 184 8.05 -12.97 -7.08
C HIS A 184 8.22 -11.99 -5.91
N MET A 185 7.12 -11.50 -5.31
CA MET A 185 7.19 -10.66 -4.13
C MET A 185 7.87 -11.36 -2.97
N VAL A 186 7.50 -12.60 -2.68
CA VAL A 186 8.08 -13.39 -1.59
C VAL A 186 9.55 -13.75 -1.89
N LYS A 187 9.87 -14.11 -3.15
CA LYS A 187 11.26 -14.40 -3.55
C LYS A 187 12.18 -13.20 -3.30
N LEU A 188 11.75 -11.98 -3.65
CA LEU A 188 12.50 -10.75 -3.34
C LEU A 188 12.47 -10.41 -1.85
N GLY A 189 11.39 -10.71 -1.16
CA GLY A 189 11.28 -10.49 0.28
C GLY A 189 12.36 -11.16 1.10
N MET A 190 12.91 -12.29 0.63
CA MET A 190 14.04 -12.98 1.28
C MET A 190 15.31 -12.10 1.31
N GLN A 191 15.49 -11.15 0.40
CA GLN A 191 16.61 -10.18 0.44
C GLN A 191 16.43 -9.13 1.55
N TYR A 192 15.21 -9.03 2.10
CA TYR A 192 14.82 -8.17 3.20
C TYR A 192 14.53 -8.96 4.47
N ASP A 193 15.15 -10.13 4.63
CA ASP A 193 15.01 -11.03 5.79
C ASP A 193 13.55 -11.44 6.07
N LYS A 194 12.72 -11.58 5.01
CA LYS A 194 11.34 -12.05 5.08
C LYS A 194 11.16 -13.38 4.38
N LEU A 195 10.77 -14.40 5.15
CA LEU A 195 10.48 -15.72 4.62
C LEU A 195 9.02 -15.82 4.14
N PRO A 196 8.72 -16.77 3.22
CA PRO A 196 7.34 -17.12 2.89
C PRO A 196 6.55 -17.51 4.15
N GLY A 197 5.32 -16.98 4.29
CA GLY A 197 4.49 -17.22 5.47
C GLY A 197 4.66 -16.18 6.58
N GLU A 198 5.64 -15.29 6.50
CA GLU A 198 5.81 -14.20 7.45
C GLU A 198 5.02 -12.97 7.02
N TRP A 199 4.60 -12.19 8.00
CA TRP A 199 3.93 -10.91 7.77
C TRP A 199 4.92 -9.81 7.35
N TYR A 200 4.55 -9.06 6.31
CA TYR A 200 5.33 -7.93 5.78
C TYR A 200 4.81 -6.62 6.35
N GLY A 201 5.71 -5.75 6.79
CA GLY A 201 5.38 -4.35 7.08
C GLY A 201 5.28 -3.51 5.79
N PRO A 202 4.68 -2.29 5.87
CA PRO A 202 4.56 -1.40 4.70
C PRO A 202 5.91 -1.07 4.05
N THR A 203 6.96 -0.88 4.85
CA THR A 203 8.31 -0.55 4.36
C THR A 203 8.89 -1.69 3.51
N THR A 204 8.86 -2.92 4.03
CA THR A 204 9.38 -4.08 3.27
C THR A 204 8.56 -4.32 2.01
N ALA A 205 7.23 -4.21 2.07
CA ALA A 205 6.37 -4.35 0.90
C ALA A 205 6.68 -3.28 -0.16
N ALA A 206 6.93 -2.04 0.25
CA ALA A 206 7.31 -0.95 -0.65
C ALA A 206 8.65 -1.21 -1.34
N GLN A 207 9.67 -1.71 -0.61
CA GLN A 207 10.98 -2.04 -1.16
C GLN A 207 10.89 -3.18 -2.17
N VAL A 208 10.16 -4.25 -1.85
CA VAL A 208 9.92 -5.38 -2.76
C VAL A 208 9.22 -4.93 -4.04
N LEU A 209 8.18 -4.07 -3.93
CA LEU A 209 7.51 -3.54 -5.11
C LEU A 209 8.43 -2.67 -5.96
N ARG A 210 9.24 -1.80 -5.33
CA ARG A 210 10.23 -0.97 -6.04
C ARG A 210 11.13 -1.83 -6.90
N ASP A 211 11.67 -2.90 -6.34
CA ASP A 211 12.61 -3.76 -7.04
C ASP A 211 11.93 -4.50 -8.19
N LEU A 212 10.70 -5.00 -7.99
CA LEU A 212 9.92 -5.63 -9.07
C LEU A 212 9.56 -4.66 -10.19
N VAL A 213 9.15 -3.43 -9.88
CA VAL A 213 8.79 -2.41 -10.87
C VAL A 213 10.02 -2.02 -11.69
N ASN A 214 11.16 -1.80 -11.03
CA ASN A 214 12.39 -1.42 -11.71
C ASN A 214 12.98 -2.60 -12.52
N LEU A 215 12.81 -3.84 -12.06
CA LEU A 215 13.15 -5.06 -12.82
C LEU A 215 12.26 -5.18 -14.08
N HIS A 216 10.96 -5.01 -13.94
CA HIS A 216 10.03 -5.04 -15.08
C HIS A 216 10.36 -3.97 -16.10
N ARG A 217 10.68 -2.73 -15.66
CA ARG A 217 11.14 -1.67 -16.58
C ARG A 217 12.41 -2.06 -17.32
N ARG A 218 13.43 -2.57 -16.62
CA ARG A 218 14.74 -2.90 -17.19
C ARG A 218 14.69 -4.07 -18.15
N ASP A 219 14.03 -5.17 -17.76
CA ASP A 219 14.13 -6.45 -18.45
C ASP A 219 12.97 -6.69 -19.45
N PHE A 220 11.84 -5.99 -19.28
CA PHE A 220 10.62 -6.20 -20.06
C PHE A 220 10.03 -4.92 -20.67
N GLY A 221 10.77 -3.80 -20.61
CA GLY A 221 10.33 -2.54 -21.22
C GLY A 221 9.15 -1.86 -20.55
N GLY A 222 8.96 -2.07 -19.23
CA GLY A 222 7.93 -1.40 -18.44
C GLY A 222 8.10 0.13 -18.47
N THR A 223 6.97 0.86 -18.48
CA THR A 223 6.92 2.32 -18.59
C THR A 223 6.77 3.05 -17.26
N LEU A 224 6.99 2.36 -16.15
CA LEU A 224 6.89 2.86 -14.79
C LEU A 224 8.22 2.66 -14.07
N THR A 225 8.67 3.67 -13.33
CA THR A 225 9.73 3.52 -12.33
C THR A 225 9.16 3.77 -10.94
N MET A 226 9.81 3.26 -9.91
CA MET A 226 9.31 3.41 -8.54
C MET A 226 10.41 3.94 -7.63
N TYR A 227 10.05 4.94 -6.82
CA TYR A 227 10.87 5.54 -5.80
C TYR A 227 10.28 5.32 -4.41
N VAL A 228 11.10 4.83 -3.49
CA VAL A 228 10.75 4.65 -2.07
C VAL A 228 11.70 5.51 -1.26
N PRO A 229 11.24 6.70 -0.79
CA PRO A 229 12.08 7.58 0.00
C PRO A 229 12.33 7.00 1.38
N GLN A 230 13.50 7.30 1.92
CA GLN A 230 13.82 7.03 3.33
C GLN A 230 13.35 8.20 4.20
N GLU A 231 13.00 7.92 5.44
CA GLU A 231 12.66 8.93 6.46
C GLU A 231 11.52 9.90 6.08
N GLY A 232 10.69 9.52 5.10
CA GLY A 232 9.58 10.37 4.66
C GLY A 232 9.99 11.60 3.84
N VAL A 233 11.23 11.70 3.36
CA VAL A 233 11.71 12.82 2.55
C VAL A 233 11.89 12.42 1.09
N VAL A 234 11.13 13.05 0.19
CA VAL A 234 11.27 12.87 -1.26
C VAL A 234 12.33 13.83 -1.79
N TYR A 235 13.43 13.32 -2.32
CA TYR A 235 14.51 14.13 -2.88
C TYR A 235 14.33 14.31 -4.38
N ARG A 236 14.29 15.58 -4.84
CA ARG A 236 14.11 15.93 -6.26
C ARG A 236 15.20 15.36 -7.14
N ASP A 237 16.45 15.40 -6.69
CA ASP A 237 17.59 14.88 -7.46
C ASP A 237 17.48 13.37 -7.71
N ASP A 238 17.04 12.61 -6.69
CA ASP A 238 16.84 11.17 -6.83
C ASP A 238 15.74 10.88 -7.85
N VAL A 239 14.62 11.60 -7.74
CA VAL A 239 13.48 11.49 -8.64
C VAL A 239 13.89 11.83 -10.08
N THR A 240 14.60 12.95 -10.28
CA THR A 240 15.07 13.39 -11.60
C THR A 240 15.99 12.34 -12.20
N ARG A 241 16.95 11.83 -11.42
CA ARG A 241 17.88 10.80 -11.86
C ARG A 241 17.16 9.53 -12.30
N LEU A 242 16.18 9.06 -11.54
CA LEU A 242 15.40 7.86 -11.87
C LEU A 242 14.55 8.01 -13.13
N CYS A 243 14.01 9.20 -13.38
CA CYS A 243 13.06 9.43 -14.47
C CYS A 243 13.76 9.83 -15.79
N VAL A 244 14.93 10.46 -15.75
CA VAL A 244 15.72 10.89 -16.92
C VAL A 244 16.64 9.76 -17.39
N SER A 245 17.07 8.83 -16.52
CA SER A 245 17.98 7.75 -16.92
C SER A 245 17.38 6.93 -18.05
N HIS A 246 17.94 7.06 -19.23
CA HIS A 246 17.80 6.03 -20.26
C HIS A 246 18.43 4.77 -19.70
N LEU A 247 17.70 3.66 -19.71
CA LEU A 247 18.33 2.36 -19.55
C LEU A 247 19.10 2.12 -20.84
N ASP A 248 20.33 2.63 -20.94
CA ASP A 248 21.23 2.29 -22.03
C ASP A 248 21.51 0.80 -21.97
N GLY A 249 20.59 0.05 -22.58
CA GLY A 249 20.70 -1.37 -22.76
C GLY A 249 21.58 -1.71 -23.93
N ASP A 250 22.88 -1.41 -23.85
CA ASP A 250 23.84 -2.10 -24.69
C ASP A 250 24.39 -3.32 -23.96
N THR A 251 23.50 -4.27 -23.71
CA THR A 251 23.88 -5.68 -23.55
C THR A 251 22.74 -6.55 -24.09
N THR A 252 22.76 -6.77 -25.40
CA THR A 252 22.18 -7.98 -26.03
C THR A 252 22.88 -9.21 -25.46
N LYS A 253 22.47 -9.62 -24.24
CA LYS A 253 22.78 -10.95 -23.74
C LYS A 253 21.54 -11.81 -23.92
N GLU A 254 21.71 -12.84 -24.76
CA GLU A 254 20.72 -13.91 -24.96
C GLU A 254 20.16 -14.38 -23.61
N VAL A 255 18.83 -14.36 -23.52
CA VAL A 255 18.08 -14.87 -22.37
C VAL A 255 18.21 -16.37 -22.35
N THR A 256 19.13 -16.91 -21.55
CA THR A 256 19.16 -18.32 -21.21
C THR A 256 18.18 -18.60 -20.06
N GLU A 257 17.49 -19.73 -20.14
CA GLU A 257 16.28 -20.14 -19.41
C GLU A 257 16.38 -20.25 -17.87
N THR A 258 17.49 -19.90 -17.23
CA THR A 258 17.65 -19.93 -15.79
C THR A 258 18.40 -18.70 -15.33
N ARG A 259 17.66 -17.59 -15.08
CA ARG A 259 18.23 -16.45 -14.36
C ARG A 259 17.87 -16.53 -12.89
N ASP A 260 18.88 -16.74 -12.08
CA ASP A 260 18.82 -16.33 -10.68
C ASP A 260 18.53 -14.82 -10.63
N LEU A 261 17.69 -14.38 -9.65
CA LEU A 261 17.46 -12.96 -9.46
C LEU A 261 18.80 -12.28 -9.23
N PRO A 262 19.09 -11.15 -9.93
CA PRO A 262 20.37 -10.47 -9.80
C PRO A 262 20.59 -9.98 -8.37
N GLU A 263 21.86 -9.92 -7.97
CA GLU A 263 22.29 -9.19 -6.79
C GLU A 263 21.71 -7.76 -6.81
N PHE A 264 21.42 -7.25 -5.63
CA PHE A 264 20.81 -5.95 -5.38
C PHE A 264 21.28 -4.87 -6.35
N PHE A 265 20.39 -4.34 -7.18
CA PHE A 265 20.63 -3.20 -8.03
C PHE A 265 19.93 -1.96 -7.47
N ASP A 266 20.69 -1.07 -6.87
CA ASP A 266 20.22 0.26 -6.50
C ASP A 266 20.66 1.27 -7.57
N PRO A 267 19.72 1.81 -8.38
CA PRO A 267 20.04 2.83 -9.40
C PRO A 267 20.66 4.11 -8.82
N LEU A 268 20.49 4.35 -7.50
CA LEU A 268 21.03 5.50 -6.81
C LEU A 268 22.51 5.34 -6.46
N LEU A 269 23.01 4.09 -6.39
CA LEU A 269 24.43 3.80 -6.13
C LEU A 269 25.31 3.89 -7.38
N HIS A 270 24.72 3.84 -8.58
CA HIS A 270 25.43 3.91 -9.86
C HIS A 270 24.84 5.02 -10.74
N PRO A 271 25.08 6.31 -10.38
CA PRO A 271 24.47 7.42 -11.09
C PRO A 271 25.07 7.57 -12.48
N PRO A 272 24.25 7.64 -13.55
CA PRO A 272 24.70 8.17 -14.84
C PRO A 272 25.01 9.66 -14.68
N THR A 273 25.97 10.17 -15.46
CA THR A 273 26.22 11.61 -15.58
C THR A 273 25.03 12.25 -16.28
N VAL A 274 24.25 13.02 -15.53
CA VAL A 274 23.05 13.71 -16.04
C VAL A 274 23.49 14.95 -16.79
N GLU A 275 23.47 14.92 -18.14
CA GLU A 275 23.32 16.14 -18.91
C GLU A 275 21.87 16.60 -18.79
N ASP A 276 21.65 17.90 -18.64
CA ASP A 276 20.38 18.59 -18.33
C ASP A 276 19.32 18.47 -19.46
N SER A 277 19.15 17.27 -20.01
CA SER A 277 18.13 16.95 -21.00
C SER A 277 16.81 16.69 -20.28
N SER A 278 15.90 17.57 -20.43
CA SER A 278 14.75 17.87 -19.59
C SER A 278 13.54 16.93 -19.70
N GLU A 279 13.55 15.89 -20.50
CA GLU A 279 12.40 15.02 -20.69
C GLU A 279 12.47 13.74 -19.86
N TRP A 280 11.40 13.47 -19.09
CA TRP A 280 11.23 12.21 -18.40
C TRP A 280 10.92 11.08 -19.39
N SER A 281 11.66 9.99 -19.32
CA SER A 281 11.46 8.81 -20.16
C SER A 281 10.41 7.85 -19.60
N THR A 282 9.96 8.04 -18.35
CA THR A 282 9.08 7.12 -17.64
C THR A 282 8.17 7.86 -16.66
N ALA A 283 7.00 7.27 -16.34
CA ALA A 283 6.20 7.68 -15.21
C ALA A 283 6.84 7.25 -13.89
N LEU A 284 6.50 7.94 -12.80
CA LEU A 284 7.05 7.72 -11.47
C LEU A 284 5.94 7.34 -10.47
N LEU A 285 6.10 6.20 -9.81
CA LEU A 285 5.35 5.86 -8.61
C LEU A 285 6.20 6.16 -7.38
N ILE A 286 5.75 7.08 -6.53
CA ILE A 286 6.36 7.36 -5.23
C ILE A 286 5.55 6.60 -4.18
N LEU A 287 6.21 5.74 -3.41
CA LEU A 287 5.58 5.06 -2.27
C LEU A 287 6.36 5.38 -1.00
N ILE A 288 5.73 6.14 -0.08
CA ILE A 288 6.35 6.73 1.10
C ILE A 288 5.97 5.93 2.35
N PRO A 289 6.83 5.01 2.83
CA PRO A 289 6.62 4.32 4.09
C PRO A 289 6.81 5.28 5.27
N LEU A 290 5.90 5.22 6.24
CA LEU A 290 5.88 6.11 7.40
C LEU A 290 5.49 5.36 8.67
N ARG A 291 5.94 5.88 9.81
CA ARG A 291 5.44 5.52 11.13
C ARG A 291 5.00 6.79 11.87
N LEU A 292 3.70 6.97 11.99
CA LEU A 292 3.07 8.22 12.44
C LEU A 292 2.55 8.17 13.88
N GLY A 293 3.20 7.41 14.74
CA GLY A 293 2.83 7.23 16.15
C GLY A 293 3.37 5.94 16.75
N LEU A 294 2.95 5.63 17.95
CA LEU A 294 3.35 4.40 18.67
C LEU A 294 2.34 3.26 18.42
N ASP A 295 1.15 3.35 18.98
CA ASP A 295 0.10 2.32 18.88
C ASP A 295 -0.98 2.68 17.85
N GLN A 296 -1.23 3.98 17.65
CA GLN A 296 -2.18 4.53 16.68
C GLN A 296 -1.56 5.74 16.00
N VAL A 297 -2.11 6.14 14.87
CA VAL A 297 -1.72 7.39 14.22
C VAL A 297 -1.93 8.56 15.17
N ASN A 298 -0.91 9.40 15.34
CA ASN A 298 -1.02 10.62 16.11
C ASN A 298 -2.02 11.57 15.40
N GLU A 299 -2.98 12.08 16.18
CA GLU A 299 -4.08 12.92 15.69
C GLU A 299 -3.61 14.11 14.84
N ARG A 300 -2.44 14.68 15.14
CA ARG A 300 -1.84 15.79 14.39
C ARG A 300 -1.52 15.47 12.93
N TYR A 301 -1.37 14.19 12.55
CA TYR A 301 -1.15 13.79 11.16
C TYR A 301 -2.44 13.52 10.40
N VAL A 302 -3.56 13.32 11.10
CA VAL A 302 -4.84 12.92 10.49
C VAL A 302 -5.32 13.91 9.41
N PRO A 303 -5.32 15.25 9.64
CA PRO A 303 -5.77 16.20 8.61
C PRO A 303 -4.91 16.11 7.34
N ALA A 304 -3.60 15.98 7.48
CA ALA A 304 -2.70 15.86 6.33
C ALA A 304 -2.92 14.55 5.57
N LEU A 305 -3.07 13.41 6.27
CA LEU A 305 -3.37 12.13 5.66
C LEU A 305 -4.64 12.18 4.80
N GLN A 306 -5.71 12.74 5.34
CA GLN A 306 -6.97 12.87 4.60
C GLN A 306 -6.84 13.75 3.37
N LYS A 307 -6.11 14.87 3.47
CA LYS A 307 -5.87 15.78 2.34
C LYS A 307 -5.04 15.16 1.22
N THR A 308 -4.22 14.13 1.49
CA THR A 308 -3.47 13.42 0.43
C THR A 308 -4.38 12.73 -0.57
N PHE A 309 -5.60 12.31 -0.18
CA PHE A 309 -6.58 11.74 -1.10
C PHE A 309 -7.14 12.74 -2.11
N ALA A 310 -6.98 14.05 -1.87
CA ALA A 310 -7.35 15.10 -2.80
C ALA A 310 -6.28 15.40 -3.86
N PHE A 311 -5.06 14.86 -3.70
CA PHE A 311 -4.01 15.04 -4.70
C PHE A 311 -4.36 14.25 -5.97
N PRO A 312 -4.33 14.88 -7.16
CA PRO A 312 -4.56 14.15 -8.42
C PRO A 312 -3.62 12.95 -8.57
N GLN A 313 -2.41 13.03 -8.03
CA GLN A 313 -1.41 11.98 -8.04
C GLN A 313 -1.71 10.83 -7.09
N SER A 314 -2.62 10.98 -6.12
CA SER A 314 -2.90 9.97 -5.11
C SER A 314 -3.32 8.63 -5.75
N VAL A 315 -2.63 7.56 -5.36
CA VAL A 315 -3.01 6.17 -5.62
C VAL A 315 -3.31 5.42 -4.32
N GLY A 316 -3.62 6.17 -3.25
CA GLY A 316 -4.09 5.62 -1.97
C GLY A 316 -3.00 5.30 -0.96
N ILE A 317 -3.38 4.59 0.08
CA ILE A 317 -2.54 4.27 1.24
C ILE A 317 -2.65 2.78 1.55
N ILE A 318 -1.53 2.11 1.79
CA ILE A 318 -1.51 0.75 2.36
C ILE A 318 -1.20 0.83 3.86
N GLY A 319 -1.97 0.13 4.66
CA GLY A 319 -1.89 0.16 6.13
C GLY A 319 -3.02 -0.64 6.73
N GLY A 320 -3.56 -0.24 7.87
CA GLY A 320 -4.73 -0.90 8.46
C GLY A 320 -4.67 -1.00 9.98
N LYS A 321 -4.73 -2.20 10.52
CA LYS A 321 -4.50 -2.56 11.91
C LYS A 321 -3.29 -3.47 12.01
N LYS A 322 -2.73 -3.61 13.20
CA LYS A 322 -1.64 -4.55 13.44
C LYS A 322 -2.05 -5.96 13.01
N GLY A 323 -1.30 -6.54 12.06
CA GLY A 323 -1.59 -7.86 11.49
C GLY A 323 -2.78 -7.92 10.53
N HIS A 324 -3.43 -6.80 10.22
CA HIS A 324 -4.61 -6.73 9.34
C HIS A 324 -4.49 -5.55 8.37
N SER A 325 -3.76 -5.75 7.27
CA SER A 325 -3.53 -4.74 6.25
C SER A 325 -4.70 -4.64 5.28
N VAL A 326 -5.02 -3.40 4.89
CA VAL A 326 -6.01 -3.04 3.89
C VAL A 326 -5.47 -1.98 2.93
N TYR A 327 -6.17 -1.73 1.83
CA TYR A 327 -5.85 -0.66 0.90
C TYR A 327 -6.89 0.45 1.00
N PHE A 328 -6.47 1.61 1.52
CA PHE A 328 -7.29 2.81 1.61
C PHE A 328 -7.28 3.57 0.29
N VAL A 329 -8.46 3.84 -0.23
CA VAL A 329 -8.65 4.46 -1.56
C VAL A 329 -9.32 5.83 -1.51
N GLY A 330 -9.87 6.22 -0.37
CA GLY A 330 -10.59 7.50 -0.26
C GLY A 330 -10.87 7.91 1.16
N THR A 331 -11.47 9.09 1.31
CA THR A 331 -11.87 9.64 2.61
C THR A 331 -13.15 10.43 2.51
N GLN A 332 -13.93 10.39 3.58
CA GLN A 332 -15.08 11.24 3.81
C GLN A 332 -15.20 11.51 5.31
N GLN A 333 -15.16 12.78 5.72
CA GLN A 333 -15.10 13.14 7.14
C GLN A 333 -13.99 12.38 7.88
N ASP A 334 -14.30 11.65 8.95
CA ASP A 334 -13.37 10.83 9.73
C ASP A 334 -13.23 9.37 9.21
N GLN A 335 -13.90 9.04 8.11
CA GLN A 335 -13.89 7.69 7.54
C GLN A 335 -12.91 7.59 6.37
N LEU A 336 -12.13 6.51 6.34
CA LEU A 336 -11.33 6.08 5.21
C LEU A 336 -12.07 4.97 4.45
N HIS A 337 -12.25 5.15 3.15
CA HIS A 337 -12.80 4.13 2.26
C HIS A 337 -11.71 3.13 1.89
N LEU A 338 -12.02 1.84 1.89
CA LEU A 338 -11.00 0.81 1.73
C LEU A 338 -11.47 -0.40 0.93
N LEU A 339 -10.47 -1.15 0.44
CA LEU A 339 -10.58 -2.51 -0.07
C LEU A 339 -9.85 -3.46 0.90
N ASP A 340 -10.53 -4.53 1.28
CA ASP A 340 -10.06 -5.52 2.25
C ASP A 340 -9.61 -6.80 1.53
N PRO A 341 -8.33 -7.23 1.64
CA PRO A 341 -7.79 -8.40 0.95
C PRO A 341 -8.13 -9.73 1.61
N HIS A 342 -8.84 -9.77 2.75
CA HIS A 342 -8.96 -10.94 3.60
C HIS A 342 -9.98 -11.99 3.15
N ASP A 343 -10.67 -11.81 2.01
CA ASP A 343 -11.42 -12.89 1.36
C ASP A 343 -10.47 -13.87 0.67
N VAL A 344 -10.82 -15.17 0.63
CA VAL A 344 -9.99 -16.20 0.00
C VAL A 344 -10.65 -16.72 -1.26
N HIS A 345 -9.99 -16.59 -2.39
CA HIS A 345 -10.44 -17.12 -3.68
C HIS A 345 -9.42 -18.11 -4.27
N PRO A 346 -9.85 -19.03 -5.14
CA PRO A 346 -8.89 -19.85 -5.91
C PRO A 346 -7.98 -18.97 -6.77
N ALA A 347 -6.71 -19.36 -6.90
CA ALA A 347 -5.82 -18.76 -7.87
C ALA A 347 -6.33 -19.00 -9.30
N PRO A 348 -6.20 -18.03 -10.22
CA PRO A 348 -6.63 -18.20 -11.60
C PRO A 348 -5.71 -19.15 -12.35
N GLU A 349 -6.29 -19.94 -13.26
CA GLU A 349 -5.51 -20.71 -14.23
C GLU A 349 -5.09 -19.82 -15.41
N LEU A 350 -3.79 -19.81 -15.71
CA LEU A 350 -3.22 -19.10 -16.86
C LEU A 350 -3.33 -19.97 -18.11
N ASN A 351 -4.51 -20.03 -18.69
CA ASN A 351 -4.78 -20.75 -19.93
C ASN A 351 -5.38 -19.81 -21.00
N ALA A 352 -5.75 -20.33 -22.15
CA ALA A 352 -6.30 -19.54 -23.26
C ALA A 352 -7.61 -18.80 -22.92
N ALA A 353 -8.30 -19.19 -21.83
CA ALA A 353 -9.53 -18.54 -21.36
C ALA A 353 -9.28 -17.48 -20.28
N PHE A 354 -8.03 -17.19 -19.94
CA PHE A 354 -7.70 -16.15 -18.93
C PHE A 354 -7.94 -14.73 -19.48
N PRO A 355 -8.56 -13.84 -18.69
CA PRO A 355 -9.23 -14.06 -17.42
C PRO A 355 -10.65 -14.63 -17.62
N THR A 356 -11.02 -15.62 -16.82
CA THR A 356 -12.39 -16.15 -16.85
C THR A 356 -13.35 -15.18 -16.17
N ALA A 357 -14.67 -15.29 -16.47
CA ALA A 357 -15.70 -14.50 -15.79
C ALA A 357 -15.67 -14.68 -14.26
N THR A 358 -15.40 -15.90 -13.81
CA THR A 358 -15.26 -16.20 -12.37
C THR A 358 -14.08 -15.46 -11.78
N HIS A 359 -12.94 -15.44 -12.45
CA HIS A 359 -11.76 -14.70 -11.99
C HIS A 359 -12.05 -13.19 -11.92
N LEU A 360 -12.65 -12.59 -12.94
CA LEU A 360 -13.01 -11.17 -12.98
C LEU A 360 -13.85 -10.73 -11.77
N ARG A 361 -14.79 -11.59 -11.34
CA ARG A 361 -15.61 -11.31 -10.14
C ARG A 361 -14.81 -11.33 -8.84
N THR A 362 -13.61 -11.88 -8.83
CA THR A 362 -12.72 -11.95 -7.64
C THR A 362 -11.62 -10.90 -7.65
N VAL A 363 -11.58 -10.04 -8.66
CA VAL A 363 -10.59 -8.95 -8.78
C VAL A 363 -11.23 -7.55 -8.82
N HIS A 364 -12.52 -7.47 -8.52
CA HIS A 364 -13.27 -6.23 -8.33
C HIS A 364 -14.26 -6.39 -7.18
N SER A 365 -14.50 -5.31 -6.44
CA SER A 365 -15.46 -5.27 -5.33
C SER A 365 -16.52 -4.21 -5.59
N SER A 366 -17.80 -4.60 -5.48
CA SER A 366 -18.93 -3.66 -5.48
C SER A 366 -19.31 -3.17 -4.08
N ARG A 367 -18.53 -3.56 -3.05
CA ARG A 367 -18.84 -3.30 -1.63
C ARG A 367 -17.81 -2.34 -1.04
N PRO A 368 -18.09 -1.04 -0.97
CA PRO A 368 -17.25 -0.11 -0.23
C PRO A 368 -17.26 -0.44 1.28
N LEU A 369 -16.06 -0.47 1.85
CA LEU A 369 -15.86 -0.64 3.28
C LEU A 369 -15.23 0.64 3.84
N VAL A 370 -15.44 0.91 5.13
CA VAL A 370 -14.91 2.08 5.82
C VAL A 370 -14.28 1.74 7.16
N MET A 371 -13.31 2.56 7.57
CA MET A 371 -12.65 2.53 8.87
C MET A 371 -12.40 3.95 9.34
N ASN A 372 -12.55 4.20 10.65
CA ASN A 372 -12.23 5.52 11.22
C ASN A 372 -10.72 5.77 11.19
N VAL A 373 -10.31 6.94 10.65
CA VAL A 373 -8.92 7.31 10.45
C VAL A 373 -8.11 7.37 11.76
N ALA A 374 -8.72 7.76 12.87
CA ALA A 374 -8.05 7.85 14.17
C ALA A 374 -7.68 6.47 14.75
N THR A 375 -8.22 5.39 14.18
CA THR A 375 -8.03 4.03 14.72
C THR A 375 -7.03 3.18 13.95
N ILE A 376 -6.41 3.71 12.88
CA ILE A 376 -5.48 2.94 12.06
C ILE A 376 -4.11 2.76 12.73
N ASP A 377 -3.40 1.72 12.34
CA ASP A 377 -2.00 1.47 12.75
C ASP A 377 -1.11 2.62 12.27
N PRO A 378 -0.14 3.08 13.07
CA PRO A 378 0.76 4.17 12.67
C PRO A 378 1.70 3.81 11.53
N SER A 379 1.93 2.53 11.26
CA SER A 379 2.77 2.06 10.16
C SER A 379 1.95 1.92 8.88
N LEU A 380 2.26 2.75 7.89
CA LEU A 380 1.53 2.82 6.62
C LEU A 380 2.45 3.28 5.48
N ALA A 381 1.99 3.23 4.23
CA ALA A 381 2.70 3.85 3.12
C ALA A 381 1.73 4.58 2.18
N LEU A 382 2.09 5.83 1.82
CA LEU A 382 1.32 6.68 0.91
C LEU A 382 1.83 6.54 -0.52
N GLY A 383 0.93 6.35 -1.49
CA GLY A 383 1.26 6.20 -2.90
C GLY A 383 0.86 7.40 -3.74
N PHE A 384 1.78 7.84 -4.62
CA PHE A 384 1.52 8.92 -5.59
C PHE A 384 2.09 8.55 -6.96
N LEU A 385 1.28 8.67 -8.00
CA LEU A 385 1.67 8.46 -9.40
C LEU A 385 1.83 9.82 -10.09
N CYS A 386 3.04 10.08 -10.60
CA CYS A 386 3.35 11.22 -11.44
C CYS A 386 3.62 10.73 -12.86
N GLU A 387 2.77 11.09 -13.81
CA GLU A 387 2.86 10.62 -15.21
C GLU A 387 4.02 11.23 -15.98
N ASN A 388 4.45 12.43 -15.57
CA ASN A 388 5.52 13.21 -16.19
C ASN A 388 6.08 14.24 -15.21
N ARG A 389 7.08 15.01 -15.66
CA ARG A 389 7.73 16.05 -14.86
C ARG A 389 6.75 17.12 -14.36
N ALA A 390 5.86 17.60 -15.21
CA ALA A 390 4.89 18.64 -14.82
C ALA A 390 3.93 18.17 -13.71
N ASP A 391 3.55 16.89 -13.75
CA ASP A 391 2.72 16.26 -12.72
C ASP A 391 3.48 16.10 -11.39
N TYR A 392 4.78 15.82 -11.44
CA TYR A 392 5.65 15.81 -10.27
C TYR A 392 5.85 17.22 -9.67
N GLU A 393 6.03 18.25 -10.49
CA GLU A 393 6.11 19.64 -10.03
C GLU A 393 4.80 20.11 -9.39
N ASP A 394 3.64 19.64 -9.88
CA ASP A 394 2.33 19.85 -9.22
C ASP A 394 2.27 19.11 -7.87
N PHE A 395 2.76 17.87 -7.80
CA PHE A 395 2.87 17.13 -6.54
C PHE A 395 3.70 17.89 -5.50
N GLU A 396 4.90 18.35 -5.87
CA GLU A 396 5.76 19.14 -4.96
C GLU A 396 5.06 20.42 -4.47
N ARG A 397 4.38 21.14 -5.36
CA ARG A 397 3.63 22.35 -4.99
C ARG A 397 2.52 22.02 -3.99
N ARG A 398 1.80 20.92 -4.20
CA ARG A 398 0.75 20.45 -3.27
C ARG A 398 1.30 20.06 -1.92
N VAL A 399 2.45 19.41 -1.86
CA VAL A 399 3.11 19.07 -0.59
C VAL A 399 3.47 20.33 0.17
N ARG A 400 4.07 21.35 -0.49
CA ARG A 400 4.36 22.64 0.16
C ARG A 400 3.10 23.32 0.69
N ASN A 401 2.04 23.41 -0.12
CA ASN A 401 0.76 23.99 0.31
C ASN A 401 0.15 23.23 1.49
N LEU A 402 0.25 21.89 1.48
CA LEU A 402 -0.22 21.04 2.58
C LEU A 402 0.53 21.35 3.88
N HIS A 403 1.87 21.51 3.82
CA HIS A 403 2.67 21.94 4.96
C HIS A 403 2.19 23.27 5.56
N ASP A 404 1.98 24.29 4.69
CA ASP A 404 1.55 25.62 5.12
C ASP A 404 0.16 25.57 5.77
N GLU A 405 -0.77 24.83 5.16
CA GLU A 405 -2.13 24.65 5.69
C GLU A 405 -2.16 23.98 7.07
N VAL A 406 -1.47 22.83 7.21
CA VAL A 406 -1.51 22.07 8.48
C VAL A 406 -0.71 22.77 9.58
N LYS A 407 0.39 23.46 9.23
CA LYS A 407 1.13 24.30 10.19
C LYS A 407 0.25 25.42 10.75
N ALA A 408 -0.56 26.07 9.91
CA ALA A 408 -1.49 27.10 10.35
C ALA A 408 -2.55 26.60 11.35
N SER A 409 -2.91 25.31 11.29
CA SER A 409 -3.85 24.66 12.22
C SER A 409 -3.16 24.05 13.44
N GLY A 410 -1.83 24.07 13.54
CA GLY A 410 -1.06 23.38 14.58
C GLY A 410 -0.87 21.88 14.35
N ASP A 411 -1.23 21.39 13.18
CA ASP A 411 -1.08 20.00 12.75
C ASP A 411 0.29 19.76 12.11
N MET A 412 0.54 18.51 11.69
CA MET A 412 1.83 18.09 11.12
C MET A 412 1.63 17.44 9.75
N CYS A 413 2.54 17.73 8.82
CA CYS A 413 2.65 16.98 7.58
C CYS A 413 3.52 15.72 7.79
N PRO A 414 3.10 14.53 7.33
CA PRO A 414 3.81 13.30 7.62
C PRO A 414 5.05 13.07 6.73
N PHE A 415 5.23 13.82 5.66
CA PHE A 415 6.35 13.71 4.72
C PHE A 415 6.69 15.06 4.11
N SER A 416 7.86 15.17 3.49
CA SER A 416 8.33 16.41 2.87
C SER A 416 9.00 16.17 1.52
N VAL A 417 9.26 17.26 0.78
CA VAL A 417 10.05 17.27 -0.45
C VAL A 417 11.24 18.21 -0.26
N ALA A 418 12.44 17.73 -0.56
CA ALA A 418 13.67 18.51 -0.51
C ALA A 418 14.39 18.46 -1.88
N ALA A 419 15.26 19.43 -2.16
CA ALA A 419 16.02 19.47 -3.41
C ALA A 419 17.06 18.36 -3.45
N HIS A 420 17.89 18.25 -2.42
CA HIS A 420 19.06 17.38 -2.35
C HIS A 420 19.07 16.55 -1.09
N ARG A 421 19.74 15.39 -1.11
CA ARG A 421 20.07 14.67 0.12
C ARG A 421 21.09 15.46 0.93
N PRO A 422 21.03 15.44 2.27
CA PRO A 422 22.10 15.97 3.12
C PRO A 422 23.40 15.25 2.80
N ASP A 423 24.49 16.03 2.65
CA ASP A 423 25.83 15.47 2.48
C ASP A 423 26.44 15.13 3.86
N TYR A 424 26.29 13.90 4.28
CA TYR A 424 26.89 13.41 5.54
C TYR A 424 28.39 13.05 5.39
N GLY A 425 29.01 13.25 4.20
CA GLY A 425 30.35 12.76 3.89
C GLY A 425 31.47 13.80 3.94
N ALA A 426 31.16 15.09 3.98
CA ALA A 426 32.18 16.15 4.14
C ALA A 426 32.36 16.45 5.63
N GLY A 427 33.32 15.80 6.26
CA GLY A 427 33.68 16.09 7.64
C GLY A 427 34.07 17.55 7.86
N GLY A 428 33.49 18.19 8.84
CA GLY A 428 33.89 19.50 9.35
C GLY A 428 32.71 20.42 9.65
N ASP A 429 32.54 20.65 10.92
CA ASP A 429 31.84 21.77 11.58
C ASP A 429 30.31 21.87 11.56
N ASP A 430 29.81 21.68 12.70
CA ASP A 430 28.66 22.12 13.53
C ASP A 430 27.68 23.21 12.99
N GLN A 431 27.42 23.34 11.71
CA GLN A 431 26.57 24.44 11.21
C GLN A 431 25.31 24.02 10.43
N LEU A 432 25.01 22.71 10.24
CA LEU A 432 23.89 22.25 9.39
C LEU A 432 22.67 21.71 10.16
N MET A 433 22.68 21.77 11.50
CA MET A 433 21.51 21.40 12.30
C MET A 433 20.52 22.56 12.53
N VAL A 434 20.82 23.77 12.09
CA VAL A 434 20.07 24.98 12.48
C VAL A 434 18.99 25.37 11.48
N ASP A 435 19.11 25.03 10.20
CA ASP A 435 18.17 25.51 9.16
C ASP A 435 16.84 24.75 9.07
N CYS A 436 16.67 23.65 9.80
CA CYS A 436 15.38 22.96 9.90
C CYS A 436 14.51 23.41 11.08
N LEU A 437 15.05 24.22 12.00
CA LEU A 437 14.37 24.63 13.23
C LEU A 437 14.38 26.13 13.52
N SER A 438 14.97 26.96 12.67
CA SER A 438 15.07 28.41 12.93
C SER A 438 13.84 29.17 12.43
N GLY A 439 12.94 29.37 13.29
CA GLY A 439 11.83 30.31 13.18
C GLY A 439 11.25 30.59 14.55
N ASP A 440 12.02 30.95 15.54
CA ASP A 440 11.55 31.75 16.67
C ASP A 440 12.76 32.26 17.49
N GLU A 441 13.00 33.56 17.40
CA GLU A 441 13.82 34.31 18.33
C GLU A 441 13.14 34.29 19.70
N LEU A 442 13.75 33.62 20.67
CA LEU A 442 13.42 33.84 22.09
C LEU A 442 14.41 34.81 22.70
N ASN A 443 13.89 35.95 23.11
CA ASN A 443 14.58 36.92 23.96
C ASN A 443 15.04 36.24 25.27
N GLU A 444 16.33 36.27 25.50
CA GLU A 444 16.91 35.93 26.81
C GLU A 444 16.75 37.14 27.75
N ASP A 445 16.01 36.95 28.83
CA ASP A 445 16.16 37.76 30.03
C ASP A 445 16.95 36.94 31.05
N GLU A 446 18.12 37.48 31.37
CA GLU A 446 19.00 37.01 32.45
C GLU A 446 18.30 37.13 33.82
N ASP A 447 18.31 36.07 34.61
CA ASP A 447 18.57 36.20 36.04
C ASP A 447 19.09 34.89 36.64
N GLY A 448 20.22 34.98 37.29
CA GLY A 448 20.99 33.90 37.86
C GLY A 448 20.41 33.30 39.13
N LEU A 449 20.84 32.06 39.36
CA LEU A 449 21.26 31.64 40.74
C LEU A 449 21.96 30.27 40.68
N ALA A 450 23.10 30.23 41.32
CA ALA A 450 23.97 29.07 41.51
C ALA A 450 23.36 28.02 42.47
N GLY A 451 23.69 26.75 42.25
CA GLY A 451 23.41 25.68 43.22
C GLY A 451 23.99 24.34 42.80
N SER A 452 25.04 23.95 43.44
CA SER A 452 25.86 22.73 43.43
C SER A 452 25.08 21.44 43.69
N GLY A 453 25.55 20.30 43.09
CA GLY A 453 25.54 19.05 43.84
C GLY A 453 25.18 17.78 43.07
N GLU A 454 26.22 17.00 42.83
CA GLU A 454 26.33 15.53 42.98
C GLU A 454 25.68 14.55 41.98
N ASP A 455 26.56 13.84 41.38
CA ASP A 455 26.66 12.49 40.81
C ASP A 455 25.47 11.52 41.06
N ASN A 456 25.05 10.83 39.97
CA ASN A 456 24.95 9.37 39.97
C ASN A 456 24.86 8.83 38.52
N GLU A 457 25.85 7.99 38.20
CA GLU A 457 25.84 7.00 37.13
C GLU A 457 24.67 6.01 37.36
N ASP A 458 23.98 5.58 36.30
CA ASP A 458 23.83 4.17 35.96
C ASP A 458 22.82 3.94 34.80
N ASP A 459 23.28 3.07 33.91
CA ASP A 459 22.54 2.12 33.07
C ASP A 459 21.81 2.58 31.80
N TYR A 460 22.55 2.46 30.71
CA TYR A 460 22.07 2.22 29.35
C TYR A 460 21.58 0.79 29.19
N VAL A 461 20.36 0.60 28.69
CA VAL A 461 19.95 -0.59 27.97
C VAL A 461 19.34 -0.17 26.64
N LEU A 462 20.06 -0.50 25.57
CA LEU A 462 19.61 -0.55 24.18
C LEU A 462 18.65 -1.74 24.01
N LEU A 463 17.47 -1.50 23.43
CA LEU A 463 16.73 -2.43 22.58
C LEU A 463 16.06 -1.67 21.44
#